data_122d5e25a8bceb67656a27de5a493f31
#
_entry.id   122d5e25a8bceb67656a27de5a493f31
#
_cell.length_a   1.000
_cell.length_b   1.000
_cell.length_c   1.000
_cell.angle_alpha   90.00
_cell.angle_beta   90.00
_cell.angle_gamma   90.00
#
_symmetry.space_group_name_H-M   'P 1'
#
loop_
_entity.id
_entity.type
_entity.pdbx_description
1 polymer ?
#
loop_
_entity_poly.entity_id
_entity_poly.type
_entity_poly.pdbx_seq_one_letter_code
_entity_poly.pdbx_strand_id
1 'polypeptide(L)'
;MSWRIALAGALITALLTPVLARDNGQFGNVPPDIRAWFKSVRSKNGIPCCDIADGHRTDYQMRESHYWVPIDGKWIQVPEHAVVDNSGNPTGDAVVWYTEFNGSVFIRCFVPGGGA
;
A
#
# COMPACT_ATOMS: atom_id res chain seq x y z
N MET A 1 -20.73 29.88 38.50
CA MET A 1 -19.32 29.73 38.22
C MET A 1 -18.97 28.42 37.56
N SER A 2 -19.56 27.38 38.02
CA SER A 2 -19.24 26.05 37.51
C SER A 2 -19.71 25.79 36.10
N TRP A 3 -20.52 26.61 35.58
CA TRP A 3 -21.10 26.37 34.28
C TRP A 3 -20.09 26.45 33.15
N ARG A 4 -18.99 27.11 33.36
CA ARG A 4 -18.02 27.20 32.28
C ARG A 4 -17.29 25.91 32.04
N ILE A 5 -17.36 25.01 32.93
CA ILE A 5 -16.63 23.75 32.77
C ILE A 5 -17.25 22.84 31.72
N ALA A 6 -18.53 22.98 31.51
CA ALA A 6 -19.23 22.09 30.62
C ALA A 6 -18.82 22.20 29.17
N LEU A 7 -18.11 23.26 28.84
CA LEU A 7 -17.76 23.48 27.44
C LEU A 7 -16.59 22.64 26.94
N ALA A 8 -15.81 22.14 27.85
CA ALA A 8 -14.57 21.49 27.44
C ALA A 8 -14.75 20.09 26.89
N GLY A 9 -15.82 19.44 27.23
CA GLY A 9 -15.97 18.04 26.85
C GLY A 9 -16.46 17.80 25.45
N ALA A 10 -17.01 18.81 24.81
CA ALA A 10 -17.66 18.58 23.52
C ALA A 10 -16.72 18.43 22.35
N LEU A 11 -15.47 18.78 22.53
CA LEU A 11 -14.54 18.85 21.41
C LEU A 11 -13.88 17.51 21.07
N ILE A 12 -13.95 16.57 21.95
CA ILE A 12 -13.12 15.37 21.81
C ILE A 12 -13.68 14.40 20.80
N THR A 13 -14.96 14.35 20.68
CA THR A 13 -15.60 13.35 19.84
C THR A 13 -15.28 13.49 18.36
N ALA A 14 -14.97 14.68 17.93
CA ALA A 14 -14.71 14.91 16.50
C ALA A 14 -13.43 14.27 16.02
N LEU A 15 -12.58 13.81 16.92
CA LEU A 15 -11.29 13.27 16.54
C LEU A 15 -11.31 11.78 16.29
N LEU A 16 -12.41 11.15 16.51
CA LEU A 16 -12.48 9.69 16.40
C LEU A 16 -12.94 9.24 15.05
N THR A 17 -12.23 9.65 14.01
CA THR A 17 -12.51 9.17 12.68
C THR A 17 -11.67 7.94 12.40
N PRO A 18 -12.25 6.90 11.86
CA PRO A 18 -11.48 5.71 11.53
C PRO A 18 -10.52 5.98 10.39
N VAL A 19 -9.38 5.32 10.49
CA VAL A 19 -8.40 5.38 9.42
C VAL A 19 -8.63 4.19 8.52
N LEU A 20 -8.92 4.45 7.27
CA LEU A 20 -9.19 3.41 6.29
C LEU A 20 -8.03 3.33 5.30
N ALA A 21 -7.68 2.11 4.93
CA ALA A 21 -6.63 1.87 3.95
C ALA A 21 -7.18 2.06 2.55
N ARG A 22 -7.52 3.29 2.22
CA ARG A 22 -8.01 3.63 0.91
C ARG A 22 -7.78 5.11 0.66
N ASP A 23 -7.94 5.51 -0.59
CA ASP A 23 -7.74 6.88 -1.00
C ASP A 23 -8.90 7.74 -0.51
N ASN A 24 -8.62 8.59 0.45
CA ASN A 24 -9.59 9.55 0.98
C ASN A 24 -9.22 10.98 0.58
N GLY A 25 -8.53 11.13 -0.54
CA GLY A 25 -8.06 12.42 -0.97
C GLY A 25 -6.62 12.71 -0.57
N GLN A 26 -6.02 11.86 0.21
CA GLN A 26 -4.64 12.06 0.68
C GLN A 26 -3.62 11.92 -0.46
N PHE A 27 -4.01 11.26 -1.53
CA PHE A 27 -3.18 11.11 -2.72
C PHE A 27 -3.67 11.99 -3.86
N GLY A 28 -4.31 13.11 -3.53
CA GLY A 28 -4.89 13.98 -4.53
C GLY A 28 -3.90 14.58 -5.50
N ASN A 29 -2.63 14.66 -5.11
CA ASN A 29 -1.59 15.19 -5.98
C ASN A 29 -0.98 14.15 -6.91
N VAL A 30 -1.42 12.92 -6.83
CA VAL A 30 -0.92 11.87 -7.70
C VAL A 30 -1.54 12.02 -9.09
N PRO A 31 -0.72 12.01 -10.14
CA PRO A 31 -1.24 12.15 -11.50
C PRO A 31 -2.32 11.11 -11.81
N PRO A 32 -3.33 11.48 -12.60
CA PRO A 32 -4.42 10.57 -12.89
C PRO A 32 -4.02 9.25 -13.55
N ASP A 33 -3.02 9.27 -14.40
CA ASP A 33 -2.54 8.06 -15.06
C ASP A 33 -1.91 7.09 -14.07
N ILE A 34 -1.19 7.60 -13.09
CA ILE A 34 -0.60 6.76 -12.06
C ILE A 34 -1.71 6.19 -11.17
N ARG A 35 -2.67 7.02 -10.81
CA ARG A 35 -3.81 6.56 -10.01
C ARG A 35 -4.59 5.47 -10.74
N ALA A 36 -4.82 5.64 -12.02
CA ALA A 36 -5.52 4.64 -12.82
C ALA A 36 -4.73 3.35 -12.91
N TRP A 37 -3.41 3.46 -13.02
CA TRP A 37 -2.57 2.28 -13.06
C TRP A 37 -2.72 1.45 -11.78
N PHE A 38 -2.66 2.10 -10.61
CA PHE A 38 -2.82 1.39 -9.35
C PHE A 38 -4.11 0.59 -9.29
N LYS A 39 -5.19 1.15 -9.84
CA LYS A 39 -6.48 0.45 -9.84
C LYS A 39 -6.53 -0.71 -10.81
N SER A 40 -5.65 -0.71 -11.80
CA SER A 40 -5.68 -1.72 -12.85
C SER A 40 -4.82 -2.93 -12.54
N VAL A 41 -3.91 -2.84 -11.59
CA VAL A 41 -2.94 -3.89 -11.34
C VAL A 41 -3.61 -5.11 -10.72
N ARG A 42 -3.29 -6.28 -11.26
CA ARG A 42 -3.84 -7.54 -10.79
C ARG A 42 -2.73 -8.57 -10.67
N SER A 43 -2.89 -9.48 -9.71
CA SER A 43 -1.97 -10.61 -9.57
C SER A 43 -2.10 -11.55 -10.75
N LYS A 44 -1.21 -12.52 -10.83
CA LYS A 44 -1.26 -13.54 -11.88
C LYS A 44 -2.57 -14.31 -11.89
N ASN A 45 -3.22 -14.39 -10.74
CA ASN A 45 -4.51 -15.08 -10.62
C ASN A 45 -5.69 -14.16 -10.92
N GLY A 46 -5.44 -12.94 -11.38
CA GLY A 46 -6.50 -12.01 -11.74
C GLY A 46 -7.11 -11.27 -10.56
N ILE A 47 -6.53 -11.40 -9.38
CA ILE A 47 -7.06 -10.75 -8.19
C ILE A 47 -6.52 -9.33 -8.12
N PRO A 48 -7.37 -8.32 -7.90
CA PRO A 48 -6.91 -6.93 -7.81
C PRO A 48 -5.88 -6.75 -6.70
N CYS A 49 -4.87 -5.92 -6.98
CA CYS A 49 -3.84 -5.62 -5.99
C CYS A 49 -4.28 -4.50 -5.03
N CYS A 50 -5.48 -4.01 -5.20
CA CYS A 50 -6.06 -2.94 -4.41
C CYS A 50 -5.63 -1.56 -4.87
N ASP A 51 -6.01 -0.54 -4.13
CA ASP A 51 -5.85 0.84 -4.53
C ASP A 51 -4.48 1.38 -4.17
N ILE A 52 -4.24 2.61 -4.57
CA ILE A 52 -2.97 3.30 -4.30
C ILE A 52 -2.66 3.37 -2.81
N ALA A 53 -3.69 3.47 -1.97
CA ALA A 53 -3.48 3.57 -0.53
C ALA A 53 -2.87 2.31 0.07
N ASP A 54 -3.00 1.18 -0.60
CA ASP A 54 -2.49 -0.09 -0.12
C ASP A 54 -1.15 -0.47 -0.72
N GLY A 55 -0.70 0.25 -1.73
CA GLY A 55 0.58 -0.02 -2.38
C GLY A 55 1.70 0.76 -1.72
N HIS A 56 2.81 0.11 -1.48
CA HIS A 56 3.98 0.72 -0.87
C HIS A 56 5.15 0.70 -1.83
N ARG A 57 5.73 1.85 -2.11
CA ARG A 57 6.97 1.91 -2.86
C ARG A 57 8.06 1.30 -2.01
N THR A 58 8.91 0.50 -2.61
CA THR A 58 9.88 -0.27 -1.86
C THR A 58 11.15 -0.50 -2.65
N ASP A 59 12.23 -0.74 -1.93
CA ASP A 59 13.42 -1.34 -2.50
C ASP A 59 13.16 -2.81 -2.73
N TYR A 60 14.04 -3.45 -3.49
CA TYR A 60 13.94 -4.89 -3.66
C TYR A 60 15.30 -5.45 -4.07
N GLN A 61 15.46 -6.75 -3.88
CA GLN A 61 16.64 -7.49 -4.29
C GLN A 61 16.22 -8.77 -4.98
N MET A 62 17.06 -9.20 -5.92
CA MET A 62 16.94 -10.53 -6.51
C MET A 62 17.92 -11.44 -5.79
N ARG A 63 17.43 -12.53 -5.23
CA ARG A 63 18.25 -13.56 -4.59
C ARG A 63 17.78 -14.92 -5.08
N GLU A 64 18.66 -15.66 -5.69
CA GLU A 64 18.34 -17.01 -6.15
C GLU A 64 17.08 -17.07 -7.01
N SER A 65 16.96 -16.10 -7.92
CA SER A 65 15.83 -16.00 -8.85
C SER A 65 14.51 -15.61 -8.20
N HIS A 66 14.54 -15.10 -6.98
CA HIS A 66 13.35 -14.62 -6.30
C HIS A 66 13.50 -13.16 -5.91
N TYR A 67 12.38 -12.45 -5.91
CA TYR A 67 12.35 -11.08 -5.39
C TYR A 67 12.23 -11.10 -3.88
N TRP A 68 12.89 -10.15 -3.24
CA TRP A 68 12.84 -9.95 -1.80
C TRP A 68 12.60 -8.47 -1.54
N VAL A 69 11.74 -8.17 -0.59
CA VAL A 69 11.40 -6.79 -0.24
C VAL A 69 11.54 -6.58 1.27
N PRO A 70 11.94 -5.37 1.69
CA PRO A 70 12.01 -5.06 3.12
C PRO A 70 10.64 -4.61 3.61
N ILE A 71 10.14 -5.29 4.62
CA ILE A 71 8.88 -4.93 5.28
C ILE A 71 9.16 -4.93 6.78
N ASP A 72 8.97 -3.78 7.41
CA ASP A 72 9.21 -3.61 8.84
C ASP A 72 10.61 -4.06 9.25
N GLY A 73 11.59 -3.72 8.41
CA GLY A 73 12.98 -4.01 8.72
C GLY A 73 13.42 -5.42 8.43
N LYS A 74 12.57 -6.25 7.87
CA LYS A 74 12.90 -7.63 7.53
C LYS A 74 12.78 -7.84 6.04
N TRP A 75 13.73 -8.57 5.46
CA TRP A 75 13.65 -8.95 4.07
C TRP A 75 12.74 -10.17 3.93
N ILE A 76 11.72 -10.04 3.11
CA ILE A 76 10.71 -11.07 2.93
C ILE A 76 10.68 -11.48 1.47
N GLN A 77 10.68 -12.78 1.22
CA GLN A 77 10.62 -13.29 -0.13
C GLN A 77 9.22 -13.08 -0.70
N VAL A 78 9.16 -12.58 -1.92
CA VAL A 78 7.91 -12.39 -2.63
C VAL A 78 7.48 -13.72 -3.23
N PRO A 79 6.27 -14.19 -2.93
CA PRO A 79 5.77 -15.42 -3.56
C PRO A 79 5.65 -15.27 -5.07
N GLU A 80 5.89 -16.35 -5.78
CA GLU A 80 5.81 -16.33 -7.24
C GLU A 80 4.48 -15.81 -7.75
N HIS A 81 3.39 -16.24 -7.12
CA HIS A 81 2.06 -15.85 -7.60
C HIS A 81 1.78 -14.37 -7.40
N ALA A 82 2.54 -13.71 -6.54
CA ALA A 82 2.34 -12.28 -6.27
C ALA A 82 3.11 -11.39 -7.24
N VAL A 83 4.05 -11.93 -7.98
CA VAL A 83 4.84 -11.13 -8.91
C VAL A 83 4.00 -10.75 -10.12
N VAL A 84 3.93 -9.46 -10.39
CA VAL A 84 3.19 -8.94 -11.53
C VAL A 84 4.19 -8.42 -12.56
N ASP A 85 4.30 -9.12 -13.66
CA ASP A 85 5.14 -8.68 -14.77
C ASP A 85 4.26 -7.93 -15.77
N ASN A 86 4.89 -7.14 -16.61
CA ASN A 86 4.20 -6.46 -17.71
C ASN A 86 3.06 -5.55 -17.26
N SER A 87 3.18 -4.97 -16.08
CA SER A 87 2.15 -4.10 -15.55
C SER A 87 2.23 -2.69 -16.10
N GLY A 88 3.32 -2.33 -16.76
CA GLY A 88 3.52 -0.98 -17.26
C GLY A 88 3.72 0.02 -16.13
N ASN A 89 4.39 -0.36 -15.08
CA ASN A 89 4.60 0.45 -13.88
C ASN A 89 5.12 1.86 -14.21
N PRO A 90 4.30 2.90 -14.07
CA PRO A 90 4.70 4.27 -14.41
C PRO A 90 5.41 5.00 -13.28
N THR A 91 5.51 4.39 -12.09
CA THR A 91 6.07 5.08 -10.93
C THR A 91 7.59 5.12 -10.93
N GLY A 92 8.22 4.20 -11.63
CA GLY A 92 9.68 4.07 -11.61
C GLY A 92 10.21 3.28 -10.43
N ASP A 93 9.42 3.08 -9.42
CA ASP A 93 9.80 2.34 -8.21
C ASP A 93 9.06 1.03 -8.13
N ALA A 94 9.67 0.04 -7.47
CA ALA A 94 8.94 -1.17 -7.15
C ALA A 94 7.80 -0.85 -6.19
N VAL A 95 6.72 -1.59 -6.30
CA VAL A 95 5.55 -1.42 -5.43
C VAL A 95 5.13 -2.78 -4.90
N VAL A 96 4.87 -2.84 -3.61
CA VAL A 96 4.41 -4.07 -2.95
C VAL A 96 3.10 -3.80 -2.23
N TRP A 97 2.17 -4.74 -2.35
CA TRP A 97 0.90 -4.74 -1.60
C TRP A 97 0.92 -5.94 -0.67
N TYR A 98 0.72 -5.67 0.61
CA TYR A 98 0.75 -6.74 1.60
C TYR A 98 -0.19 -6.43 2.76
N THR A 99 -0.52 -7.49 3.50
CA THR A 99 -1.28 -7.37 4.74
C THR A 99 -0.51 -8.07 5.84
N GLU A 100 -0.73 -7.63 7.07
CA GLU A 100 -0.14 -8.26 8.23
C GLU A 100 -1.25 -8.84 9.09
N PHE A 101 -1.03 -10.06 9.55
CA PHE A 101 -2.00 -10.75 10.37
C PHE A 101 -1.25 -11.63 11.37
N ASN A 102 -1.48 -11.38 12.65
CA ASN A 102 -0.82 -12.14 13.73
C ASN A 102 0.71 -12.16 13.58
N GLY A 103 1.28 -11.03 13.20
CA GLY A 103 2.71 -10.93 13.04
C GLY A 103 3.27 -11.52 11.76
N SER A 104 2.43 -12.07 10.91
CA SER A 104 2.85 -12.61 9.62
C SER A 104 2.49 -11.63 8.51
N VAL A 105 3.37 -11.57 7.51
CA VAL A 105 3.17 -10.72 6.34
C VAL A 105 2.72 -11.57 5.17
N PHE A 106 1.65 -11.14 4.52
CA PHE A 106 1.13 -11.82 3.33
C PHE A 106 1.20 -10.86 2.17
N ILE A 107 2.08 -11.14 1.22
CA ILE A 107 2.25 -10.28 0.05
C ILE A 107 1.22 -10.67 -1.00
N ARG A 108 0.39 -9.70 -1.36
CA ARG A 108 -0.66 -9.91 -2.36
C ARG A 108 -0.13 -9.71 -3.76
N CYS A 109 0.62 -8.63 -3.97
CA CYS A 109 1.16 -8.29 -5.28
C CYS A 109 2.50 -7.60 -5.11
N PHE A 110 3.36 -7.78 -6.12
CA PHE A 110 4.62 -7.06 -6.19
C PHE A 110 4.89 -6.73 -7.65
N VAL A 111 5.15 -5.46 -7.92
CA VAL A 111 5.51 -4.99 -9.25
C VAL A 111 6.95 -4.54 -9.20
N PRO A 112 7.83 -5.12 -10.00
CA PRO A 112 9.21 -4.67 -10.06
C PRO A 112 9.31 -3.23 -10.53
N GLY A 113 10.29 -2.53 -10.03
CA GLY A 113 10.52 -1.15 -10.40
C GLY A 113 11.45 -1.01 -11.57
N GLY A 114 11.77 0.25 -11.84
CA GLY A 114 12.77 0.56 -12.79
C GLY A 114 12.32 0.70 -14.21
N GLY A 115 11.14 0.33 -14.53
CA GLY A 115 10.61 0.54 -15.85
C GLY A 115 11.64 0.30 -16.96
N ALA A 116 12.68 -0.30 -16.60
CA ALA A 116 13.79 -0.49 -17.52
C ALA A 116 13.49 -1.65 -18.39
#